data_425d0bb9a897f3b8b6639675bb634cda
#
_entry.id   425d0bb9a897f3b8b6639675bb634cda
#
_cell.length_a   1.000
_cell.length_b   1.000
_cell.length_c   1.000
_cell.angle_alpha   90.00
_cell.angle_beta   90.00
_cell.angle_gamma   90.00
#
_symmetry.space_group_name_H-M   'P 1'
#
loop_
_entity.id
_entity.type
_entity.pdbx_description
1 polymer ?
#
loop_
_entity_poly.entity_id
_entity_poly.type
_entity_poly.pdbx_seq_one_letter_code
_entity_poly.pdbx_strand_id
1 'polypeptide(L)'
;FGVELDVHLTKDGKLAVIHDGEISRVSDGTGSVKDLTLDELRRYNFAGNFTEKFGRVEIPTLEEVYGLLEPRGLYVNVEIKAAGRDFVKMVHDCTIACKMRERVIYSSFNHWNLTDLLEYDPDAFVAPLYSRELVKPADYAKLFGAKAIHPHYSQILEHPEIAARANELGIRIHPWTVDDPKAIKTLCDLGIGAIITNKPDVALEIAGK
;
A
#
# COMPACT_ATOMS: atom_id res chain seq x y z
N PHE A 1 -1.69 -13.83 -1.85
CA PHE A 1 -2.80 -12.88 -1.70
C PHE A 1 -2.57 -11.62 -2.55
N GLY A 2 -1.55 -10.81 -2.30
CA GLY A 2 -1.28 -9.58 -3.03
C GLY A 2 0.05 -8.96 -2.69
N VAL A 3 0.31 -7.80 -3.28
CA VAL A 3 1.48 -6.95 -3.01
C VAL A 3 1.03 -5.59 -2.50
N GLU A 4 1.88 -4.96 -1.73
CA GLU A 4 1.75 -3.56 -1.35
C GLU A 4 2.82 -2.77 -2.11
N LEU A 5 2.48 -1.56 -2.51
CA LEU A 5 3.36 -0.64 -3.22
C LEU A 5 2.97 0.81 -2.98
N ASP A 6 3.94 1.68 -3.19
CA ASP A 6 3.81 3.13 -3.02
C ASP A 6 3.90 3.85 -4.35
N VAL A 7 3.10 4.90 -4.53
CA VAL A 7 3.06 5.65 -5.79
C VAL A 7 3.40 7.11 -5.57
N HIS A 8 4.32 7.61 -6.40
CA HIS A 8 4.70 9.01 -6.51
C HIS A 8 4.48 9.54 -7.92
N LEU A 9 4.29 10.86 -8.04
CA LEU A 9 4.17 11.54 -9.31
C LEU A 9 5.53 12.04 -9.77
N THR A 10 5.92 11.72 -11.01
CA THR A 10 7.12 12.26 -11.65
C THR A 10 6.88 13.66 -12.19
N LYS A 11 7.95 14.38 -12.55
CA LYS A 11 7.90 15.71 -13.17
C LYS A 11 7.04 15.76 -14.43
N ASP A 12 7.06 14.71 -15.22
CA ASP A 12 6.30 14.57 -16.48
C ASP A 12 4.96 13.87 -16.31
N GLY A 13 4.47 13.76 -15.06
CA GLY A 13 3.12 13.26 -14.76
C GLY A 13 2.97 11.75 -14.91
N LYS A 14 4.02 10.95 -14.69
CA LYS A 14 3.93 9.50 -14.64
C LYS A 14 3.80 9.01 -13.21
N LEU A 15 3.10 7.90 -13.02
CA LEU A 15 2.91 7.25 -11.73
C LEU A 15 4.06 6.26 -11.48
N ALA A 16 5.11 6.71 -10.80
CA ALA A 16 6.28 5.87 -10.48
C ALA A 16 6.02 5.07 -9.19
N VAL A 17 6.39 3.79 -9.21
CA VAL A 17 6.27 2.90 -8.05
C VAL A 17 7.58 2.89 -7.28
N ILE A 18 7.59 3.56 -6.14
CA ILE A 18 8.75 3.72 -5.25
C ILE A 18 8.27 4.19 -3.88
N HIS A 19 8.90 3.68 -2.81
CA HIS A 19 8.53 4.06 -1.44
C HIS A 19 8.91 5.51 -1.10
N ASP A 20 10.17 5.90 -1.37
CA ASP A 20 10.69 7.20 -0.96
C ASP A 20 10.47 8.25 -2.07
N GLY A 21 10.20 9.48 -1.67
CA GLY A 21 10.20 10.63 -2.59
C GLY A 21 11.60 10.99 -3.12
N GLU A 22 12.68 10.52 -2.45
CA GLU A 22 14.07 10.68 -2.84
C GLU A 22 14.66 9.33 -3.28
N ILE A 23 15.39 9.29 -4.42
CA ILE A 23 15.84 8.03 -5.02
C ILE A 23 17.14 7.48 -4.40
N SER A 24 17.86 8.24 -3.58
CA SER A 24 19.23 7.93 -3.13
C SER A 24 19.34 6.66 -2.26
N ARG A 25 18.28 6.25 -1.56
CA ARG A 25 18.30 5.04 -0.73
C ARG A 25 18.20 3.76 -1.54
N VAL A 26 17.50 3.81 -2.67
CA VAL A 26 17.10 2.62 -3.45
C VAL A 26 17.68 2.58 -4.85
N SER A 27 18.51 3.58 -5.21
CA SER A 27 19.18 3.64 -6.51
C SER A 27 20.63 4.11 -6.38
N ASP A 28 21.37 4.08 -7.47
CA ASP A 28 22.71 4.65 -7.61
C ASP A 28 22.70 6.16 -7.93
N GLY A 29 21.52 6.79 -7.95
CA GLY A 29 21.30 8.20 -8.22
C GLY A 29 20.92 9.02 -6.99
N THR A 30 20.70 10.32 -7.23
CA THR A 30 20.20 11.28 -6.23
C THR A 30 19.15 12.18 -6.87
N GLY A 31 18.23 12.70 -6.06
CA GLY A 31 17.20 13.63 -6.48
C GLY A 31 15.79 13.19 -6.08
N SER A 32 14.84 14.09 -6.25
CA SER A 32 13.45 13.85 -5.90
C SER A 32 12.67 13.34 -7.12
N VAL A 33 11.81 12.35 -6.90
CA VAL A 33 10.95 11.76 -7.95
C VAL A 33 10.13 12.84 -8.65
N LYS A 34 9.59 13.80 -7.91
CA LYS A 34 8.76 14.90 -8.45
C LYS A 34 9.52 15.88 -9.35
N ASP A 35 10.85 15.93 -9.24
CA ASP A 35 11.71 16.87 -9.98
C ASP A 35 12.37 16.22 -11.19
N LEU A 36 12.21 14.91 -11.37
CA LEU A 36 12.75 14.10 -12.47
C LEU A 36 11.63 13.53 -13.34
N THR A 37 11.86 13.49 -14.65
CA THR A 37 11.00 12.76 -15.59
C THR A 37 11.23 11.25 -15.45
N LEU A 38 10.28 10.44 -15.94
CA LEU A 38 10.44 8.98 -15.94
C LEU A 38 11.70 8.54 -16.69
N ASP A 39 11.98 9.18 -17.83
CA ASP A 39 13.19 8.89 -18.64
C ASP A 39 14.49 9.24 -17.90
N GLU A 40 14.49 10.33 -17.11
CA GLU A 40 15.63 10.68 -16.25
C GLU A 40 15.81 9.69 -15.13
N LEU A 41 14.70 9.28 -14.45
CA LEU A 41 14.71 8.26 -13.42
C LEU A 41 15.24 6.93 -13.93
N ARG A 42 14.84 6.52 -15.15
CA ARG A 42 15.27 5.25 -15.76
C ARG A 42 16.74 5.22 -16.18
N ARG A 43 17.49 6.31 -16.04
CA ARG A 43 18.95 6.30 -16.22
C ARG A 43 19.69 5.71 -15.02
N TYR A 44 19.05 5.68 -13.86
CA TYR A 44 19.60 5.11 -12.63
C TYR A 44 19.27 3.63 -12.48
N ASN A 45 20.07 2.94 -11.66
CA ASN A 45 19.84 1.54 -11.31
C ASN A 45 19.08 1.45 -9.98
N PHE A 46 17.86 0.94 -10.02
CA PHE A 46 17.01 0.76 -8.84
C PHE A 46 17.10 -0.66 -8.22
N ALA A 47 18.09 -1.46 -8.57
CA ALA A 47 18.32 -2.75 -7.93
C ALA A 47 18.77 -2.62 -6.47
N GLY A 48 19.31 -1.47 -6.05
CA GLY A 48 19.80 -1.23 -4.69
C GLY A 48 20.75 -2.33 -4.23
N ASN A 49 20.46 -2.91 -3.07
CA ASN A 49 21.25 -4.01 -2.49
C ASN A 49 21.12 -5.36 -3.25
N PHE A 50 20.24 -5.42 -4.25
CA PHE A 50 20.02 -6.62 -5.06
C PHE A 50 20.74 -6.59 -6.41
N THR A 51 21.61 -5.62 -6.65
CA THR A 51 22.32 -5.44 -7.95
C THR A 51 23.10 -6.70 -8.33
N GLU A 52 23.75 -7.38 -7.41
CA GLU A 52 24.49 -8.63 -7.67
C GLU A 52 23.58 -9.75 -8.19
N LYS A 53 22.32 -9.79 -7.72
CA LYS A 53 21.36 -10.83 -8.08
C LYS A 53 20.61 -10.53 -9.38
N PHE A 54 20.23 -9.28 -9.60
CA PHE A 54 19.32 -8.89 -10.68
C PHE A 54 19.93 -7.96 -11.71
N GLY A 55 21.17 -7.48 -11.51
CA GLY A 55 21.82 -6.52 -12.38
C GLY A 55 21.13 -5.15 -12.33
N ARG A 56 20.96 -4.52 -13.48
CA ARG A 56 20.26 -3.25 -13.58
C ARG A 56 18.75 -3.45 -13.56
N VAL A 57 18.09 -2.68 -12.72
CA VAL A 57 16.62 -2.63 -12.62
C VAL A 57 16.17 -1.18 -12.81
N GLU A 58 15.16 -0.97 -13.64
CA GLU A 58 14.53 0.33 -13.85
C GLU A 58 13.35 0.52 -12.90
N ILE A 59 13.07 1.78 -12.54
CA ILE A 59 11.88 2.13 -11.77
C ILE A 59 10.62 1.83 -12.61
N PRO A 60 9.66 1.05 -12.10
CA PRO A 60 8.45 0.77 -12.84
C PRO A 60 7.39 1.86 -12.65
N THR A 61 6.48 1.95 -13.61
CA THR A 61 5.22 2.68 -13.45
C THR A 61 4.14 1.79 -12.84
N LEU A 62 3.09 2.41 -12.29
CA LEU A 62 1.93 1.70 -11.77
C LEU A 62 1.25 0.84 -12.85
N GLU A 63 1.15 1.36 -14.08
CA GLU A 63 0.60 0.64 -15.22
C GLU A 63 1.40 -0.64 -15.54
N GLU A 64 2.73 -0.56 -15.54
CA GLU A 64 3.62 -1.72 -15.77
C GLU A 64 3.46 -2.77 -14.66
N VAL A 65 3.37 -2.33 -13.39
CA VAL A 65 3.13 -3.25 -12.27
C VAL A 65 1.76 -3.91 -12.38
N TYR A 66 0.71 -3.16 -12.73
CA TYR A 66 -0.61 -3.73 -12.95
C TYR A 66 -0.62 -4.74 -14.10
N GLY A 67 0.06 -4.45 -15.21
CA GLY A 67 0.21 -5.40 -16.33
C GLY A 67 0.90 -6.71 -15.92
N LEU A 68 1.79 -6.66 -14.94
CA LEU A 68 2.44 -7.85 -14.37
C LEU A 68 1.52 -8.64 -13.44
N LEU A 69 0.69 -7.97 -12.64
CA LEU A 69 -0.08 -8.58 -11.55
C LEU A 69 -1.50 -9.01 -11.96
N GLU A 70 -2.12 -8.29 -12.91
CA GLU A 70 -3.48 -8.56 -13.38
C GLU A 70 -3.67 -10.01 -13.85
N PRO A 71 -2.80 -10.56 -14.74
CA PRO A 71 -2.93 -11.94 -15.19
C PRO A 71 -2.75 -13.00 -14.10
N ARG A 72 -2.14 -12.60 -12.98
CA ARG A 72 -1.89 -13.49 -11.84
C ARG A 72 -3.03 -13.50 -10.81
N GLY A 73 -4.04 -12.67 -10.99
CA GLY A 73 -5.18 -12.58 -10.08
C GLY A 73 -4.82 -12.03 -8.69
N LEU A 74 -3.69 -11.32 -8.55
CA LEU A 74 -3.22 -10.79 -7.27
C LEU A 74 -3.91 -9.48 -6.92
N TYR A 75 -4.15 -9.28 -5.62
CA TYR A 75 -4.56 -7.98 -5.08
C TYR A 75 -3.37 -7.03 -5.00
N VAL A 76 -3.66 -5.73 -5.06
CA VAL A 76 -2.65 -4.68 -4.91
C VAL A 76 -3.13 -3.67 -3.88
N ASN A 77 -2.35 -3.47 -2.81
CA ASN A 77 -2.52 -2.32 -1.94
C ASN A 77 -1.67 -1.17 -2.48
N VAL A 78 -2.30 -0.10 -2.91
CA VAL A 78 -1.64 1.10 -3.45
C VAL A 78 -1.63 2.18 -2.39
N GLU A 79 -0.46 2.48 -1.83
CA GLU A 79 -0.31 3.64 -0.97
C GLU A 79 -0.14 4.91 -1.80
N ILE A 80 -1.07 5.86 -1.61
CA ILE A 80 -1.05 7.18 -2.24
C ILE A 80 -0.20 8.12 -1.38
N LYS A 81 1.06 8.38 -1.79
CA LYS A 81 2.04 9.16 -1.01
C LYS A 81 1.86 10.67 -1.13
N ALA A 82 1.54 11.18 -2.30
CA ALA A 82 1.35 12.62 -2.52
C ALA A 82 -0.07 13.07 -2.18
N ALA A 83 -0.22 14.33 -1.83
CA ALA A 83 -1.52 14.95 -1.62
C ALA A 83 -2.03 15.60 -2.91
N GLY A 84 -3.35 15.64 -3.06
CA GLY A 84 -4.03 16.40 -4.11
C GLY A 84 -5.00 15.57 -4.94
N ARG A 85 -6.16 16.16 -5.20
CA ARG A 85 -7.28 15.51 -5.90
C ARG A 85 -6.90 14.99 -7.30
N ASP A 86 -6.12 15.77 -8.05
CA ASP A 86 -5.69 15.37 -9.40
C ASP A 86 -4.78 14.13 -9.35
N PHE A 87 -3.88 14.05 -8.38
CA PHE A 87 -3.02 12.87 -8.21
C PHE A 87 -3.84 11.63 -7.82
N VAL A 88 -4.75 11.77 -6.86
CA VAL A 88 -5.68 10.70 -6.47
C VAL A 88 -6.47 10.20 -7.67
N LYS A 89 -7.01 11.14 -8.47
CA LYS A 89 -7.75 10.82 -9.69
C LYS A 89 -6.88 10.08 -10.72
N MET A 90 -5.64 10.52 -10.92
CA MET A 90 -4.72 9.84 -11.85
C MET A 90 -4.45 8.39 -11.44
N VAL A 91 -4.24 8.12 -10.13
CA VAL A 91 -4.05 6.77 -9.61
C VAL A 91 -5.30 5.92 -9.86
N HIS A 92 -6.49 6.49 -9.59
CA HIS A 92 -7.75 5.81 -9.83
C HIS A 92 -7.99 5.52 -11.32
N ASP A 93 -7.81 6.51 -12.19
CA ASP A 93 -7.99 6.35 -13.63
C ASP A 93 -7.06 5.25 -14.21
N CYS A 94 -5.81 5.21 -13.75
CA CYS A 94 -4.86 4.14 -14.10
C CYS A 94 -5.39 2.76 -13.67
N THR A 95 -5.93 2.66 -12.46
CA THR A 95 -6.52 1.42 -11.94
C THR A 95 -7.69 0.94 -12.79
N ILE A 96 -8.58 1.87 -13.21
CA ILE A 96 -9.71 1.55 -14.08
C ILE A 96 -9.22 1.09 -15.47
N ALA A 97 -8.28 1.86 -16.07
CA ALA A 97 -7.73 1.55 -17.39
C ALA A 97 -7.06 0.17 -17.43
N CYS A 98 -6.38 -0.22 -16.35
CA CYS A 98 -5.71 -1.53 -16.20
C CYS A 98 -6.65 -2.64 -15.72
N LYS A 99 -7.96 -2.41 -15.56
CA LYS A 99 -8.96 -3.39 -15.10
C LYS A 99 -8.69 -3.97 -13.71
N MET A 100 -8.04 -3.18 -12.86
CA MET A 100 -7.65 -3.61 -11.51
C MET A 100 -8.65 -3.23 -10.41
N ARG A 101 -9.74 -2.50 -10.73
CA ARG A 101 -10.69 -1.93 -9.76
C ARG A 101 -11.11 -2.88 -8.64
N GLU A 102 -11.43 -4.13 -8.99
CA GLU A 102 -11.94 -5.11 -8.02
C GLU A 102 -10.84 -5.75 -7.16
N ARG A 103 -9.58 -5.45 -7.45
CA ARG A 103 -8.41 -6.04 -6.78
C ARG A 103 -7.44 -5.01 -6.22
N VAL A 104 -7.84 -3.72 -6.18
CA VAL A 104 -7.04 -2.66 -5.58
C VAL A 104 -7.63 -2.24 -4.25
N ILE A 105 -6.75 -2.10 -3.27
CA ILE A 105 -6.99 -1.42 -2.00
C ILE A 105 -6.19 -0.13 -2.07
N TYR A 106 -6.82 1.00 -1.84
CA TYR A 106 -6.13 2.28 -1.76
C TYR A 106 -5.88 2.64 -0.31
N SER A 107 -4.64 2.94 0.01
CA SER A 107 -4.26 3.38 1.36
C SER A 107 -3.51 4.70 1.32
N SER A 108 -3.56 5.45 2.40
CA SER A 108 -2.83 6.69 2.57
C SER A 108 -2.73 7.10 4.04
N PHE A 109 -1.60 7.71 4.43
CA PHE A 109 -1.49 8.46 5.69
C PHE A 109 -2.23 9.81 5.63
N ASN A 110 -2.41 10.36 4.43
CA ASN A 110 -3.29 11.49 4.22
C ASN A 110 -4.71 11.00 3.94
N HIS A 111 -5.55 10.94 4.97
CA HIS A 111 -6.89 10.40 4.85
C HIS A 111 -7.81 11.25 3.95
N TRP A 112 -7.47 12.53 3.68
CA TRP A 112 -8.18 13.34 2.68
C TRP A 112 -8.06 12.74 1.27
N ASN A 113 -6.93 12.11 0.93
CA ASN A 113 -6.79 11.39 -0.35
C ASN A 113 -7.87 10.30 -0.50
N LEU A 114 -8.21 9.63 0.60
CA LEU A 114 -9.19 8.54 0.60
C LEU A 114 -10.62 9.08 0.49
N THR A 115 -10.92 10.22 1.13
CA THR A 115 -12.22 10.88 0.98
C THR A 115 -12.40 11.45 -0.42
N ASP A 116 -11.35 12.07 -0.99
CA ASP A 116 -11.35 12.54 -2.39
C ASP A 116 -11.59 11.38 -3.36
N LEU A 117 -10.98 10.22 -3.11
CA LEU A 117 -11.18 9.02 -3.93
C LEU A 117 -12.64 8.53 -3.89
N LEU A 118 -13.25 8.51 -2.70
CA LEU A 118 -14.66 8.10 -2.53
C LEU A 118 -15.66 9.08 -3.19
N GLU A 119 -15.26 10.32 -3.47
CA GLU A 119 -16.07 11.22 -4.30
C GLU A 119 -16.07 10.82 -5.79
N TYR A 120 -14.98 10.21 -6.29
CA TYR A 120 -14.90 9.69 -7.65
C TYR A 120 -15.49 8.28 -7.78
N ASP A 121 -15.22 7.43 -6.81
CA ASP A 121 -15.71 6.05 -6.77
C ASP A 121 -16.18 5.70 -5.34
N PRO A 122 -17.48 5.89 -5.03
CA PRO A 122 -18.04 5.61 -3.72
C PRO A 122 -17.89 4.15 -3.27
N ASP A 123 -17.66 3.23 -4.21
CA ASP A 123 -17.44 1.81 -3.94
C ASP A 123 -15.96 1.41 -3.88
N ALA A 124 -15.03 2.36 -4.03
CA ALA A 124 -13.60 2.07 -3.91
C ALA A 124 -13.27 1.40 -2.57
N PHE A 125 -12.31 0.50 -2.59
CA PHE A 125 -11.79 -0.08 -1.36
C PHE A 125 -10.70 0.83 -0.79
N VAL A 126 -11.03 1.64 0.21
CA VAL A 126 -10.09 2.54 0.86
C VAL A 126 -9.78 2.10 2.29
N ALA A 127 -8.55 2.36 2.75
CA ALA A 127 -8.04 1.99 4.06
C ALA A 127 -7.11 3.09 4.62
N PRO A 128 -7.47 3.80 5.70
CA PRO A 128 -6.60 4.77 6.33
C PRO A 128 -5.38 4.10 6.97
N LEU A 129 -4.17 4.60 6.61
CA LEU A 129 -2.91 4.27 7.26
C LEU A 129 -2.68 5.18 8.46
N TYR A 130 -2.19 4.61 9.55
CA TYR A 130 -1.81 5.38 10.73
C TYR A 130 -0.76 4.64 11.58
N SER A 131 0.20 5.39 12.12
CA SER A 131 1.30 4.89 12.95
C SER A 131 1.14 5.25 14.43
N ARG A 132 0.32 6.27 14.73
CA ARG A 132 0.02 6.72 16.10
C ARG A 132 -1.28 6.10 16.58
N GLU A 133 -1.45 6.04 17.90
CA GLU A 133 -2.70 5.59 18.49
C GLU A 133 -3.89 6.40 17.96
N LEU A 134 -4.88 5.68 17.49
CA LEU A 134 -6.15 6.22 17.07
C LEU A 134 -7.25 5.57 17.90
N VAL A 135 -7.95 6.39 18.67
CA VAL A 135 -9.07 5.90 19.51
C VAL A 135 -10.24 5.54 18.60
N LYS A 136 -10.78 4.32 18.78
CA LYS A 136 -11.90 3.79 17.98
C LYS A 136 -11.65 3.81 16.46
N PRO A 137 -10.55 3.22 15.97
CA PRO A 137 -10.17 3.32 14.57
C PRO A 137 -11.19 2.69 13.62
N ALA A 138 -11.87 1.64 14.02
CA ALA A 138 -12.91 1.01 13.21
C ALA A 138 -14.16 1.90 13.07
N ASP A 139 -14.56 2.61 14.12
CA ASP A 139 -15.66 3.58 14.07
C ASP A 139 -15.27 4.78 13.20
N TYR A 140 -14.01 5.25 13.29
CA TYR A 140 -13.48 6.29 12.43
C TYR A 140 -13.51 5.88 10.95
N ALA A 141 -13.04 4.67 10.61
CA ALA A 141 -13.09 4.17 9.24
C ALA A 141 -14.54 4.09 8.72
N LYS A 142 -15.45 3.60 9.53
CA LYS A 142 -16.88 3.51 9.20
C LYS A 142 -17.51 4.88 8.92
N LEU A 143 -17.08 5.91 9.65
CA LEU A 143 -17.62 7.28 9.54
C LEU A 143 -17.51 7.85 8.11
N PHE A 144 -16.39 7.61 7.43
CA PHE A 144 -16.18 8.11 6.07
C PHE A 144 -16.25 7.04 4.97
N GLY A 145 -16.70 5.83 5.30
CA GLY A 145 -16.96 4.80 4.30
C GLY A 145 -15.77 3.91 3.94
N ALA A 146 -14.67 3.94 4.72
CA ALA A 146 -13.56 3.02 4.52
C ALA A 146 -13.96 1.57 4.83
N LYS A 147 -13.35 0.62 4.12
CA LYS A 147 -13.63 -0.82 4.24
C LYS A 147 -12.60 -1.57 5.07
N ALA A 148 -11.45 -0.94 5.33
CA ALA A 148 -10.41 -1.47 6.20
C ALA A 148 -9.71 -0.35 6.97
N ILE A 149 -8.87 -0.75 7.94
CA ILE A 149 -7.88 0.09 8.61
C ILE A 149 -6.50 -0.54 8.45
N HIS A 150 -5.47 0.29 8.28
CA HIS A 150 -4.07 -0.13 8.18
C HIS A 150 -3.25 0.46 9.34
N PRO A 151 -3.35 -0.11 10.55
CA PRO A 151 -2.61 0.31 11.74
C PRO A 151 -1.17 -0.16 11.71
N HIS A 152 -0.28 0.53 12.42
CA HIS A 152 0.94 -0.11 12.89
C HIS A 152 0.55 -1.28 13.81
N TYR A 153 1.16 -2.45 13.60
CA TYR A 153 0.71 -3.71 14.22
C TYR A 153 0.73 -3.71 15.75
N SER A 154 1.63 -2.92 16.38
CA SER A 154 1.69 -2.81 17.85
C SER A 154 0.35 -2.39 18.47
N GLN A 155 -0.41 -1.55 17.78
CA GLN A 155 -1.69 -1.08 18.29
C GLN A 155 -2.73 -2.21 18.41
N ILE A 156 -2.68 -3.19 17.49
CA ILE A 156 -3.57 -4.35 17.59
C ILE A 156 -3.12 -5.31 18.69
N LEU A 157 -1.80 -5.41 18.92
CA LEU A 157 -1.25 -6.23 20.00
C LEU A 157 -1.53 -5.62 21.38
N GLU A 158 -1.47 -4.30 21.50
CA GLU A 158 -1.74 -3.55 22.73
C GLU A 158 -3.24 -3.42 23.01
N HIS A 159 -4.07 -3.37 21.95
CA HIS A 159 -5.52 -3.17 21.98
C HIS A 159 -6.26 -4.22 21.15
N PRO A 160 -6.26 -5.50 21.56
CA PRO A 160 -6.89 -6.57 20.79
C PRO A 160 -8.42 -6.42 20.64
N GLU A 161 -9.06 -5.62 21.50
CA GLU A 161 -10.47 -5.27 21.38
C GLU A 161 -10.82 -4.52 20.09
N ILE A 162 -9.84 -3.88 19.44
CA ILE A 162 -10.01 -3.25 18.11
C ILE A 162 -10.45 -4.30 17.09
N ALA A 163 -9.90 -5.53 17.15
CA ALA A 163 -10.23 -6.60 16.22
C ALA A 163 -11.71 -7.01 16.34
N ALA A 164 -12.22 -7.16 17.56
CA ALA A 164 -13.63 -7.47 17.80
C ALA A 164 -14.55 -6.35 17.27
N ARG A 165 -14.22 -5.08 17.58
CA ARG A 165 -15.00 -3.94 17.12
C ARG A 165 -14.99 -3.78 15.61
N ALA A 166 -13.84 -3.98 14.96
CA ALA A 166 -13.74 -3.93 13.51
C ALA A 166 -14.62 -5.01 12.84
N ASN A 167 -14.61 -6.22 13.40
CA ASN A 167 -15.44 -7.32 12.90
C ASN A 167 -16.94 -7.00 13.02
N GLU A 168 -17.41 -6.44 14.16
CA GLU A 168 -18.80 -5.99 14.36
C GLU A 168 -19.24 -4.98 13.28
N LEU A 169 -18.34 -4.09 12.87
CA LEU A 169 -18.61 -3.04 11.89
C LEU A 169 -18.39 -3.48 10.43
N GLY A 170 -17.88 -4.70 10.20
CA GLY A 170 -17.48 -5.18 8.89
C GLY A 170 -16.24 -4.49 8.31
N ILE A 171 -15.39 -3.93 9.18
CA ILE A 171 -14.13 -3.27 8.81
C ILE A 171 -13.00 -4.29 8.89
N ARG A 172 -12.21 -4.42 7.82
CA ARG A 172 -11.03 -5.29 7.80
C ARG A 172 -9.85 -4.61 8.48
N ILE A 173 -8.90 -5.40 8.96
CA ILE A 173 -7.64 -4.89 9.53
C ILE A 173 -6.48 -5.49 8.75
N HIS A 174 -5.59 -4.64 8.24
CA HIS A 174 -4.36 -5.03 7.55
C HIS A 174 -3.18 -4.33 8.22
N PRO A 175 -2.64 -4.88 9.31
CA PRO A 175 -1.56 -4.25 10.07
C PRO A 175 -0.22 -4.34 9.34
N TRP A 176 0.65 -3.36 9.56
CA TRP A 176 1.97 -3.18 8.94
C TRP A 176 3.01 -2.73 9.98
N THR A 177 4.33 -2.89 9.78
CA THR A 177 4.92 -3.95 8.96
C THR A 177 5.26 -5.09 9.91
N VAL A 178 4.69 -6.27 9.70
CA VAL A 178 4.72 -7.38 10.66
C VAL A 178 5.76 -8.41 10.24
N ASP A 179 6.99 -8.26 10.71
CA ASP A 179 8.11 -9.15 10.37
C ASP A 179 8.53 -10.10 11.52
N ASP A 180 7.99 -9.89 12.72
CA ASP A 180 8.21 -10.77 13.86
C ASP A 180 7.28 -11.99 13.84
N PRO A 181 7.80 -13.24 13.82
CA PRO A 181 6.97 -14.45 13.78
C PRO A 181 5.96 -14.57 14.93
N LYS A 182 6.30 -14.05 16.12
CA LYS A 182 5.39 -14.09 17.28
C LYS A 182 4.22 -13.13 17.08
N ALA A 183 4.50 -11.93 16.56
CA ALA A 183 3.46 -10.95 16.22
C ALA A 183 2.55 -11.50 15.11
N ILE A 184 3.12 -12.11 14.06
CA ILE A 184 2.35 -12.77 12.98
C ILE A 184 1.40 -13.80 13.59
N LYS A 185 1.91 -14.70 14.43
CA LYS A 185 1.09 -15.74 15.09
C LYS A 185 -0.05 -15.14 15.91
N THR A 186 0.25 -14.14 16.74
CA THR A 186 -0.76 -13.49 17.58
C THR A 186 -1.87 -12.84 16.74
N LEU A 187 -1.51 -12.16 15.64
CA LEU A 187 -2.47 -11.53 14.74
C LEU A 187 -3.32 -12.58 14.01
N CYS A 188 -2.73 -13.71 13.60
CA CYS A 188 -3.50 -14.83 13.04
C CYS A 188 -4.50 -15.39 14.07
N ASP A 189 -4.07 -15.58 15.32
CA ASP A 189 -4.94 -16.08 16.40
C ASP A 189 -6.09 -15.11 16.73
N LEU A 190 -5.90 -13.79 16.53
CA LEU A 190 -6.95 -12.77 16.63
C LEU A 190 -7.90 -12.75 15.41
N GLY A 191 -7.69 -13.61 14.40
CA GLY A 191 -8.52 -13.67 13.20
C GLY A 191 -8.24 -12.58 12.17
N ILE A 192 -7.07 -11.91 12.25
CA ILE A 192 -6.65 -10.93 11.25
C ILE A 192 -6.38 -11.65 9.93
N GLY A 193 -7.18 -11.32 8.90
CA GLY A 193 -7.19 -12.06 7.63
C GLY A 193 -6.09 -11.68 6.64
N ALA A 194 -5.41 -10.55 6.84
CA ALA A 194 -4.30 -10.11 6.01
C ALA A 194 -3.32 -9.27 6.84
N ILE A 195 -2.03 -9.43 6.58
CA ILE A 195 -0.95 -8.62 7.17
C ILE A 195 -0.03 -8.10 6.07
N ILE A 196 0.59 -6.97 6.28
CA ILE A 196 1.61 -6.39 5.41
C ILE A 196 2.98 -6.73 6.03
N THR A 197 3.82 -7.47 5.30
CA THR A 197 5.08 -8.01 5.79
C THR A 197 6.14 -8.07 4.68
N ASN A 198 7.42 -7.93 5.06
CA ASN A 198 8.57 -8.21 4.19
C ASN A 198 8.94 -9.70 4.15
N LYS A 199 8.27 -10.55 4.95
CA LYS A 199 8.55 -11.99 5.09
C LYS A 199 7.30 -12.82 4.76
N PRO A 200 6.80 -12.76 3.51
CA PRO A 200 5.56 -13.43 3.14
C PRO A 200 5.63 -14.96 3.24
N ASP A 201 6.79 -15.56 3.02
CA ASP A 201 7.07 -16.97 3.20
C ASP A 201 6.86 -17.42 4.65
N VAL A 202 7.46 -16.70 5.62
CA VAL A 202 7.28 -16.94 7.05
C VAL A 202 5.83 -16.77 7.48
N ALA A 203 5.17 -15.72 6.95
CA ALA A 203 3.78 -15.46 7.29
C ALA A 203 2.84 -16.57 6.77
N LEU A 204 3.07 -17.08 5.57
CA LEU A 204 2.28 -18.18 5.00
C LEU A 204 2.48 -19.48 5.78
N GLU A 205 3.71 -19.82 6.17
CA GLU A 205 4.01 -21.00 6.99
C GLU A 205 3.26 -20.93 8.33
N ILE A 206 3.31 -19.78 9.04
CA ILE A 206 2.62 -19.60 10.32
C ILE A 206 1.10 -19.66 10.15
N ALA A 207 0.57 -19.13 9.06
CA ALA A 207 -0.86 -19.18 8.75
C ALA A 207 -1.35 -20.56 8.27
N GLY A 208 -0.45 -21.53 8.10
CA GLY A 208 -0.77 -22.88 7.62
C GLY A 208 -1.23 -22.92 6.16
N LYS A 209 -0.68 -22.06 5.33
CA LYS A 209 -1.03 -21.93 3.89
C LYS A 209 0.16 -22.18 2.98
#